data_3f743ba38fba18820d85be2f3961b6cc
#
_entry.id   3f743ba38fba18820d85be2f3961b6cc
#
_cell.length_a   1.000
_cell.length_b   1.000
_cell.length_c   1.000
_cell.angle_alpha   90.00
_cell.angle_beta   90.00
_cell.angle_gamma   90.00
#
_symmetry.space_group_name_H-M   'P 1'
#
loop_
_entity.id
_entity.type
_entity.pdbx_description
1 polymer ?
#
loop_
_entity_poly.entity_id
_entity_poly.type
_entity_poly.pdbx_seq_one_letter_code
_entity_poly.pdbx_strand_id
1 'polypeptide(L)'
;MFTSLSPYRIVVTGRIKHFISAFGEHVIAKEVEEALAQAISKAGGEVSEFTVAPQVNPASGELPYHEWFIEFEKLPEDIETFANTLDQGLQAQNSYYKDLIEGKILQRLKITCVPKGTFVEYMKSQGKFGGQNKVQHLSNDRKIADNLKW
;
A
#
# COMPACT_ATOMS: atom_id res chain seq x y z
N MET A 1 7.86 23.95 -30.74
CA MET A 1 7.77 23.35 -30.46
C MET A 1 7.68 22.81 -29.90
N PHE A 2 7.43 22.55 -29.64
CA PHE A 2 7.33 21.83 -29.18
C PHE A 2 7.27 21.44 -28.78
N THR A 3 7.10 21.68 -29.05
CA THR A 3 6.95 21.01 -28.86
C THR A 3 6.95 20.72 -28.16
N SER A 4 6.81 21.18 -28.05
CA SER A 4 6.82 20.77 -27.47
C SER A 4 6.59 20.15 -26.92
N LEU A 5 6.49 19.91 -26.88
CA LEU A 5 6.30 19.21 -26.33
C LEU A 5 6.31 18.59 -25.42
N SER A 6 5.99 19.08 -24.88
CA SER A 6 5.99 18.03 -24.14
C SER A 6 6.79 17.71 -22.88
N PRO A 7 7.42 18.58 -22.21
CA PRO A 7 8.21 18.35 -20.99
C PRO A 7 7.38 17.95 -19.77
N TYR A 8 6.15 18.34 -19.71
CA TYR A 8 5.28 18.01 -18.58
C TYR A 8 5.05 16.51 -18.44
N ARG A 9 5.25 15.76 -19.48
CA ARG A 9 5.11 14.30 -19.40
C ARG A 9 6.15 13.67 -18.49
N ILE A 10 7.29 14.29 -18.36
CA ILE A 10 8.35 13.78 -17.52
C ILE A 10 7.93 13.78 -16.05
N VAL A 11 7.24 14.83 -15.64
CA VAL A 11 6.76 14.93 -14.26
C VAL A 11 5.76 13.83 -13.95
N VAL A 12 4.85 13.57 -14.89
CA VAL A 12 3.87 12.52 -14.73
C VAL A 12 4.54 11.15 -14.62
N THR A 13 5.58 10.94 -15.40
CA THR A 13 6.31 9.68 -15.39
C THR A 13 6.88 9.36 -14.00
N GLY A 14 7.36 10.37 -13.29
CA GLY A 14 7.91 10.15 -11.96
C GLY A 14 6.87 9.62 -10.98
N ARG A 15 5.62 9.99 -11.14
CA ARG A 15 4.55 9.53 -10.26
C ARG A 15 4.14 8.09 -10.52
N ILE A 16 4.35 7.61 -11.72
CA ILE A 16 3.94 6.27 -12.11
C ILE A 16 4.64 5.21 -11.27
N LYS A 17 5.82 5.51 -10.73
CA LYS A 17 6.57 4.58 -9.90
C LYS A 17 5.85 4.24 -8.59
N HIS A 18 4.87 5.03 -8.18
CA HIS A 18 4.18 4.87 -6.91
C HIS A 18 2.74 4.42 -7.12
N PHE A 19 2.60 3.27 -7.77
CA PHE A 19 1.28 2.68 -7.99
C PHE A 19 1.41 1.17 -7.95
N ILE A 20 0.28 0.49 -7.80
CA ILE A 20 0.22 -0.95 -7.83
C ILE A 20 -0.80 -1.35 -8.88
N SER A 21 -0.40 -2.20 -9.81
CA SER A 21 -1.26 -2.62 -10.91
C SER A 21 -0.98 -4.06 -11.32
N ALA A 22 -0.58 -4.89 -10.34
CA ALA A 22 -0.23 -6.28 -10.60
C ALA A 22 -1.38 -7.07 -11.22
N PHE A 23 -2.61 -6.60 -11.03
CA PHE A 23 -3.82 -7.28 -11.54
C PHE A 23 -4.65 -6.37 -12.43
N GLY A 24 -4.11 -5.22 -12.85
CA GLY A 24 -4.82 -4.26 -13.68
C GLY A 24 -5.61 -3.20 -12.90
N GLU A 25 -5.46 -3.15 -11.59
CA GLU A 25 -6.26 -2.26 -10.74
C GLU A 25 -5.79 -0.81 -10.73
N HIS A 26 -4.54 -0.57 -11.07
CA HIS A 26 -3.95 0.78 -11.12
C HIS A 26 -4.28 1.63 -9.88
N VAL A 27 -3.92 1.12 -8.71
CA VAL A 27 -4.11 1.84 -7.45
C VAL A 27 -2.93 2.78 -7.23
N ILE A 28 -3.22 4.04 -6.89
CA ILE A 28 -2.18 5.05 -6.67
C ILE A 28 -2.04 5.39 -5.19
N ALA A 29 -0.91 6.01 -4.83
CA ALA A 29 -0.60 6.30 -3.44
C ALA A 29 -1.67 7.14 -2.75
N LYS A 30 -2.22 8.14 -3.45
CA LYS A 30 -3.25 8.98 -2.88
C LYS A 30 -4.46 8.17 -2.43
N GLU A 31 -4.84 7.17 -3.21
CA GLU A 31 -6.00 6.33 -2.89
C GLU A 31 -5.77 5.51 -1.63
N VAL A 32 -4.59 4.90 -1.49
CA VAL A 32 -4.30 4.13 -0.29
C VAL A 32 -4.17 5.01 0.94
N GLU A 33 -3.59 6.19 0.78
CA GLU A 33 -3.45 7.12 1.90
C GLU A 33 -4.81 7.61 2.39
N GLU A 34 -5.71 7.93 1.47
CA GLU A 34 -7.07 8.33 1.81
C GLU A 34 -7.85 7.20 2.50
N ALA A 35 -7.73 6.00 1.95
CA ALA A 35 -8.41 4.84 2.54
C ALA A 35 -7.90 4.57 3.96
N LEU A 36 -6.58 4.70 4.16
CA LEU A 36 -5.99 4.51 5.48
C LEU A 36 -6.47 5.55 6.47
N ALA A 37 -6.52 6.82 6.03
CA ALA A 37 -7.02 7.90 6.89
C ALA A 37 -8.46 7.64 7.32
N GLN A 38 -9.30 7.16 6.42
CA GLN A 38 -10.68 6.82 6.76
C GLN A 38 -10.77 5.65 7.72
N ALA A 39 -9.93 4.64 7.54
CA ALA A 39 -9.91 3.49 8.44
C ALA A 39 -9.52 3.90 9.85
N ILE A 40 -8.51 4.76 9.98
CA ILE A 40 -8.10 5.28 11.29
C ILE A 40 -9.23 6.07 11.92
N SER A 41 -9.90 6.90 11.14
CA SER A 41 -11.00 7.73 11.64
C SER A 41 -12.16 6.88 12.14
N LYS A 42 -12.46 5.78 11.46
CA LYS A 42 -13.64 4.95 11.80
C LYS A 42 -13.34 3.84 12.78
N ALA A 43 -12.18 3.22 12.68
CA ALA A 43 -11.85 2.04 13.47
C ALA A 43 -10.78 2.31 14.54
N GLY A 44 -10.21 3.51 14.55
CA GLY A 44 -9.20 3.89 15.55
C GLY A 44 -7.81 3.44 15.16
N GLY A 45 -6.87 3.61 16.09
CA GLY A 45 -5.48 3.27 15.87
C GLY A 45 -4.65 4.45 15.38
N GLU A 46 -3.34 4.30 15.44
CA GLU A 46 -2.40 5.29 14.93
C GLU A 46 -1.31 4.56 14.16
N VAL A 47 -0.94 5.08 13.01
CA VAL A 47 0.01 4.45 12.11
C VAL A 47 1.27 5.29 11.99
N SER A 48 2.41 4.66 12.20
CA SER A 48 3.71 5.28 12.07
C SER A 48 4.18 5.28 10.62
N GLU A 49 4.07 4.13 9.96
CA GLU A 49 4.47 3.97 8.57
C GLU A 49 3.82 2.72 8.00
N PHE A 50 3.77 2.64 6.68
CA PHE A 50 3.21 1.47 6.02
C PHE A 50 3.74 1.33 4.59
N THR A 51 3.62 0.12 4.05
CA THR A 51 3.85 -0.13 2.62
C THR A 51 2.91 -1.25 2.16
N VAL A 52 2.54 -1.21 0.89
CA VAL A 52 1.62 -2.18 0.30
C VAL A 52 2.32 -2.90 -0.84
N ALA A 53 2.24 -4.21 -0.85
CA ALA A 53 2.81 -5.03 -1.92
C ALA A 53 1.79 -6.07 -2.37
N PRO A 54 1.83 -6.49 -3.65
CA PRO A 54 0.91 -7.52 -4.11
C PRO A 54 1.39 -8.89 -3.65
N GLN A 55 0.47 -9.74 -3.23
CA GLN A 55 0.74 -11.14 -3.03
C GLN A 55 0.06 -11.89 -4.17
N VAL A 56 0.84 -12.18 -5.21
CA VAL A 56 0.29 -12.74 -6.44
C VAL A 56 0.17 -14.26 -6.37
N ASN A 57 0.86 -14.87 -5.44
CA ASN A 57 0.96 -16.32 -5.40
C ASN A 57 0.87 -16.83 -3.95
N PRO A 58 -0.28 -16.58 -3.28
CA PRO A 58 -0.40 -17.01 -1.87
C PRO A 58 -0.36 -18.51 -1.75
N ALA A 59 0.06 -18.98 -0.60
CA ALA A 59 0.07 -20.41 -0.29
C ALA A 59 -1.36 -20.94 -0.24
N SER A 60 -1.51 -22.24 -0.38
CA SER A 60 -2.80 -22.94 -0.19
C SER A 60 -3.88 -22.59 -1.20
N GLY A 61 -3.53 -22.05 -2.36
CA GLY A 61 -4.50 -21.79 -3.41
C GLY A 61 -5.47 -20.66 -3.14
N GLU A 62 -5.17 -19.80 -2.18
CA GLU A 62 -5.99 -18.61 -1.92
C GLU A 62 -5.94 -17.64 -3.10
N LEU A 63 -6.94 -16.79 -3.19
CA LEU A 63 -6.92 -15.70 -4.16
C LEU A 63 -5.79 -14.74 -3.83
N PRO A 64 -5.19 -14.08 -4.84
CA PRO A 64 -4.20 -13.04 -4.59
C PRO A 64 -4.82 -11.88 -3.81
N TYR A 65 -3.96 -11.07 -3.21
CA TYR A 65 -4.43 -9.92 -2.44
C TYR A 65 -3.33 -8.87 -2.33
N HIS A 66 -3.73 -7.67 -1.92
CA HIS A 66 -2.79 -6.63 -1.52
C HIS A 66 -2.42 -6.87 -0.06
N GLU A 67 -1.13 -6.96 0.22
CA GLU A 67 -0.66 -7.12 1.59
C GLU A 67 -0.15 -5.78 2.09
N TRP A 68 -0.71 -5.34 3.21
CA TRP A 68 -0.35 -4.09 3.87
C TRP A 68 0.54 -4.40 5.05
N PHE A 69 1.75 -3.89 5.02
CA PHE A 69 2.67 -3.99 6.15
C PHE A 69 2.56 -2.69 6.92
N ILE A 70 1.96 -2.73 8.07
CA ILE A 70 1.65 -1.52 8.85
C ILE A 70 2.38 -1.55 10.17
N GLU A 71 3.12 -0.48 10.43
CA GLU A 71 3.77 -0.25 11.72
C GLU A 71 2.85 0.66 12.51
N PHE A 72 2.13 0.08 13.46
CA PHE A 72 1.19 0.86 14.28
C PHE A 72 1.89 1.50 15.46
N GLU A 73 1.63 2.78 15.69
CA GLU A 73 1.97 3.44 16.95
C GLU A 73 1.03 2.99 18.03
N LYS A 74 -0.26 2.84 17.66
CA LYS A 74 -1.30 2.37 18.55
C LYS A 74 -2.20 1.45 17.75
N LEU A 75 -2.38 0.23 18.22
CA LEU A 75 -3.23 -0.74 17.53
C LEU A 75 -4.70 -0.33 17.62
N PRO A 76 -5.47 -0.58 16.55
CA PRO A 76 -6.91 -0.41 16.64
C PRO A 76 -7.51 -1.47 17.58
N GLU A 77 -8.71 -1.24 18.06
CA GLU A 77 -9.38 -2.19 18.95
C GLU A 77 -9.58 -3.55 18.26
N ASP A 78 -9.99 -3.51 17.00
CA ASP A 78 -10.29 -4.72 16.25
C ASP A 78 -9.62 -4.60 14.87
N ILE A 79 -8.56 -5.37 14.68
CA ILE A 79 -7.79 -5.32 13.43
C ILE A 79 -8.64 -5.79 12.24
N GLU A 80 -9.58 -6.71 12.46
CA GLU A 80 -10.45 -7.18 11.38
C GLU A 80 -11.38 -6.08 10.91
N THR A 81 -11.96 -5.34 11.85
CA THR A 81 -12.79 -4.19 11.50
C THR A 81 -11.98 -3.13 10.77
N PHE A 82 -10.76 -2.90 11.23
CA PHE A 82 -9.85 -1.95 10.58
C PHE A 82 -9.58 -2.38 9.14
N ALA A 83 -9.25 -3.66 8.93
CA ALA A 83 -8.97 -4.19 7.60
C ALA A 83 -10.18 -4.09 6.69
N ASN A 84 -11.37 -4.41 7.19
CA ASN A 84 -12.59 -4.31 6.39
C ASN A 84 -12.88 -2.87 6.00
N THR A 85 -12.72 -1.93 6.93
CA THR A 85 -12.95 -0.51 6.67
C THR A 85 -11.95 0.01 5.63
N LEU A 86 -10.70 -0.41 5.77
CA LEU A 86 -9.64 -0.03 4.83
C LEU A 86 -9.94 -0.52 3.41
N ASP A 87 -10.34 -1.79 3.30
CA ASP A 87 -10.65 -2.38 2.00
C ASP A 87 -11.84 -1.71 1.35
N GLN A 88 -12.88 -1.44 2.13
CA GLN A 88 -14.06 -0.75 1.61
C GLN A 88 -13.73 0.67 1.18
N GLY A 89 -12.87 1.35 1.92
CA GLY A 89 -12.41 2.67 1.55
C GLY A 89 -11.65 2.66 0.23
N LEU A 90 -10.82 1.66 0.04
CA LEU A 90 -10.07 1.52 -1.20
C LEU A 90 -10.99 1.20 -2.37
N GLN A 91 -11.99 0.35 -2.17
CA GLN A 91 -12.98 0.06 -3.21
C GLN A 91 -13.74 1.32 -3.61
N ALA A 92 -14.04 2.19 -2.65
CA ALA A 92 -14.72 3.44 -2.94
C ALA A 92 -13.84 4.41 -3.72
N GLN A 93 -12.52 4.34 -3.54
CA GLN A 93 -11.57 5.21 -4.23
C GLN A 93 -11.21 4.70 -5.63
N ASN A 94 -11.32 3.40 -5.86
CA ASN A 94 -10.81 2.79 -7.09
C ASN A 94 -11.77 1.72 -7.59
N SER A 95 -12.49 2.03 -8.67
CA SER A 95 -13.49 1.11 -9.21
C SER A 95 -12.87 -0.17 -9.79
N TYR A 96 -11.66 -0.11 -10.31
CA TYR A 96 -11.00 -1.30 -10.83
C TYR A 96 -10.68 -2.28 -9.72
N TYR A 97 -10.20 -1.76 -8.59
CA TYR A 97 -9.96 -2.60 -7.42
C TYR A 97 -11.26 -3.25 -6.95
N LYS A 98 -12.33 -2.45 -6.88
CA LYS A 98 -13.64 -2.97 -6.49
C LYS A 98 -14.09 -4.10 -7.42
N ASP A 99 -13.94 -3.90 -8.73
CA ASP A 99 -14.32 -4.90 -9.72
C ASP A 99 -13.55 -6.22 -9.54
N LEU A 100 -12.27 -6.13 -9.22
CA LEU A 100 -11.47 -7.32 -9.00
C LEU A 100 -11.89 -8.08 -7.73
N ILE A 101 -12.27 -7.35 -6.70
CA ILE A 101 -12.77 -7.96 -5.46
C ILE A 101 -14.11 -8.64 -5.73
N GLU A 102 -15.05 -7.92 -6.38
CA GLU A 102 -16.37 -8.46 -6.67
C GLU A 102 -16.33 -9.64 -7.63
N GLY A 103 -15.40 -9.59 -8.60
CA GLY A 103 -15.21 -10.66 -9.55
C GLY A 103 -14.42 -11.85 -9.02
N LYS A 104 -14.01 -11.79 -7.78
CA LYS A 104 -13.24 -12.85 -7.11
C LYS A 104 -11.91 -13.16 -7.80
N ILE A 105 -11.31 -12.14 -8.38
CA ILE A 105 -9.94 -12.20 -8.89
C ILE A 105 -8.97 -11.86 -7.76
N LEU A 106 -9.36 -10.92 -6.89
CA LEU A 106 -8.64 -10.59 -5.68
C LEU A 106 -9.52 -10.86 -4.47
N GLN A 107 -8.91 -11.20 -3.35
CA GLN A 107 -9.63 -11.23 -2.08
C GLN A 107 -9.35 -9.94 -1.30
N ARG A 108 -10.12 -9.71 -0.24
CA ARG A 108 -9.93 -8.55 0.64
C ARG A 108 -8.46 -8.46 1.07
N LEU A 109 -7.95 -7.23 1.14
CA LEU A 109 -6.57 -7.01 1.58
C LEU A 109 -6.31 -7.65 2.94
N LYS A 110 -5.04 -7.92 3.21
CA LYS A 110 -4.61 -8.45 4.50
C LYS A 110 -3.58 -7.53 5.11
N ILE A 111 -3.61 -7.43 6.43
CA ILE A 111 -2.68 -6.57 7.17
C ILE A 111 -1.69 -7.43 7.92
N THR A 112 -0.41 -7.13 7.73
CA THR A 112 0.67 -7.70 8.52
C THR A 112 1.18 -6.59 9.43
N CYS A 113 0.95 -6.74 10.73
CA CYS A 113 1.44 -5.75 11.69
C CYS A 113 2.92 -6.00 11.94
N VAL A 114 3.74 -4.97 11.77
CA VAL A 114 5.17 -5.08 12.03
C VAL A 114 5.51 -4.28 13.28
N PRO A 115 6.54 -4.70 14.03
CA PRO A 115 6.93 -4.00 15.25
C PRO A 115 7.43 -2.58 14.97
N LYS A 116 7.35 -1.74 15.99
CA LYS A 116 7.91 -0.38 15.90
C LYS A 116 9.40 -0.47 15.58
N GLY A 117 9.83 0.40 14.68
CA GLY A 117 11.23 0.45 14.26
C GLY A 117 11.53 -0.37 13.01
N THR A 118 10.59 -1.19 12.55
CA THR A 118 10.83 -2.04 11.37
C THR A 118 11.19 -1.20 10.14
N PHE A 119 10.45 -0.14 9.87
CA PHE A 119 10.70 0.68 8.70
C PHE A 119 11.95 1.53 8.84
N VAL A 120 12.26 1.99 10.05
CA VAL A 120 13.50 2.72 10.29
C VAL A 120 14.70 1.82 10.01
N GLU A 121 14.67 0.59 10.49
CA GLU A 121 15.74 -0.37 10.23
C GLU A 121 15.86 -0.71 8.75
N TYR A 122 14.74 -0.86 8.07
CA TYR A 122 14.75 -1.10 6.63
C TYR A 122 15.44 0.06 5.90
N MET A 123 15.05 1.31 6.23
CA MET A 123 15.63 2.48 5.56
C MET A 123 17.12 2.59 5.83
N LYS A 124 17.57 2.26 7.04
CA LYS A 124 18.99 2.23 7.36
C LYS A 124 19.73 1.20 6.51
N SER A 125 19.14 0.03 6.34
CA SER A 125 19.76 -1.04 5.55
C SER A 125 19.92 -0.65 4.08
N GLN A 126 19.10 0.29 3.62
CA GLN A 126 19.18 0.81 2.24
C GLN A 126 20.08 2.04 2.14
N GLY A 127 20.77 2.40 3.23
CA GLY A 127 21.63 3.56 3.25
C GLY A 127 20.91 4.88 3.27
N LYS A 128 19.66 4.88 3.66
CA LYS A 128 18.84 6.09 3.70
C LYS A 128 18.57 6.50 5.14
N PHE A 129 18.92 7.73 5.47
CA PHE A 129 18.75 8.26 6.80
C PHE A 129 18.09 9.62 6.74
N GLY A 130 17.52 10.03 7.85
CA GLY A 130 17.01 11.37 8.02
C GLY A 130 15.57 11.51 7.57
N GLY A 131 15.01 12.67 7.81
CA GLY A 131 13.60 12.91 7.65
C GLY A 131 13.09 12.90 6.23
N GLN A 132 13.99 12.99 5.26
CA GLN A 132 13.57 13.01 3.86
C GLN A 132 13.35 11.63 3.28
N ASN A 133 13.79 10.60 3.97
CA ASN A 133 13.77 9.25 3.42
C ASN A 133 12.61 8.46 3.98
N LYS A 134 11.56 8.32 3.19
CA LYS A 134 10.38 7.55 3.56
C LYS A 134 10.28 6.32 2.70
N VAL A 135 9.68 5.27 3.25
CA VAL A 135 9.44 4.07 2.48
C VAL A 135 8.38 4.37 1.41
N GLN A 136 8.52 3.74 0.27
CA GLN A 136 7.53 3.85 -0.80
C GLN A 136 6.26 3.13 -0.35
N HIS A 137 5.11 3.82 -0.42
CA HIS A 137 3.86 3.26 0.10
C HIS A 137 3.26 2.18 -0.78
N LEU A 138 3.59 2.16 -2.07
CA LEU A 138 3.07 1.16 -3.01
C LEU A 138 4.21 0.58 -3.83
N SER A 139 4.12 -0.71 -4.11
CA SER A 139 5.06 -1.40 -4.98
C SER A 139 4.32 -2.39 -5.87
N ASN A 140 4.81 -2.61 -7.08
CA ASN A 140 4.29 -3.63 -7.98
C ASN A 140 4.93 -4.99 -7.76
N ASP A 141 5.91 -5.06 -6.89
CA ASP A 141 6.61 -6.30 -6.56
C ASP A 141 6.80 -6.38 -5.05
N ARG A 142 7.47 -7.43 -4.60
CA ARG A 142 7.67 -7.65 -3.17
C ARG A 142 9.08 -7.32 -2.69
N LYS A 143 9.83 -6.53 -3.43
CA LYS A 143 11.20 -6.20 -3.04
C LYS A 143 11.27 -5.55 -1.66
N ILE A 144 10.44 -4.56 -1.43
CA ILE A 144 10.44 -3.88 -0.13
C ILE A 144 9.93 -4.84 0.93
N ALA A 145 8.79 -5.47 0.68
CA ALA A 145 8.17 -6.38 1.64
C ALA A 145 9.11 -7.51 2.05
N ASP A 146 9.79 -8.11 1.09
CA ASP A 146 10.68 -9.24 1.35
C ASP A 146 11.96 -8.82 2.08
N ASN A 147 12.27 -7.54 2.07
CA ASN A 147 13.45 -7.02 2.77
C ASN A 147 13.15 -6.41 4.13
N LEU A 148 11.88 -6.32 4.49
CA LEU A 148 11.52 -5.92 5.86
C LEU A 148 11.88 -7.06 6.80
N LYS A 149 12.45 -6.73 7.95
CA LYS A 149 12.86 -7.72 8.95
C LYS A 149 12.41 -7.29 10.34
N TRP A 150 11.87 -8.24 11.07
CA TRP A 150 11.43 -8.00 12.44
C TRP A 150 11.47 -9.26 13.29
#